data_7df71020281bf072f95ad283bfb30774
#
_entry.id   7df71020281bf072f95ad283bfb30774
#
_cell.length_a   1.000
_cell.length_b   1.000
_cell.length_c   1.000
_cell.angle_alpha   90.00
_cell.angle_beta   90.00
_cell.angle_gamma   90.00
#
_symmetry.space_group_name_H-M   'P 1'
#
loop_
_entity.id
_entity.type
_entity.pdbx_description
1 polymer ?
#
loop_
_entity_poly.entity_id
_entity_poly.type
_entity_poly.pdbx_seq_one_letter_code
_entity_poly.pdbx_strand_id
1 'polypeptide(L)'
;MSKPIFIIRVPGYWTTNQVNESRKAIHGMKDLNEDYHIIVLQDNEVESPRFECYNSPHEPEKIEEITKLTEISIQRCLRNEEENRIKELENE
;
A
#
# COMPACT_ATOMS: atom_id res chain seq x y z
N MET A 1 21.49 -11.26 8.31
CA MET A 1 21.23 -9.86 8.02
C MET A 1 19.75 -9.55 8.17
N SER A 2 19.41 -8.41 8.77
CA SER A 2 18.03 -7.99 8.87
C SER A 2 17.53 -7.49 7.51
N LYS A 3 16.27 -7.78 7.23
CA LYS A 3 15.63 -7.28 6.00
C LYS A 3 15.47 -5.76 6.06
N PRO A 4 15.56 -5.06 4.93
CA PRO A 4 15.24 -3.65 4.89
C PRO A 4 13.77 -3.41 5.24
N ILE A 5 13.44 -2.19 5.65
CA ILE A 5 12.09 -1.81 6.07
C ILE A 5 11.45 -0.94 4.99
N PHE A 6 10.23 -1.28 4.61
CA PHE A 6 9.42 -0.50 3.67
C PHE A 6 8.19 0.00 4.41
N ILE A 7 8.09 1.31 4.60
CA ILE A 7 7.00 1.94 5.33
C ILE A 7 6.05 2.61 4.35
N ILE A 8 4.76 2.31 4.48
CA ILE A 8 3.71 2.93 3.69
C ILE A 8 2.85 3.76 4.64
N ARG A 9 2.88 5.08 4.45
CA ARG A 9 2.06 6.01 5.22
C ARG A 9 0.82 6.35 4.42
N VAL A 10 -0.35 6.02 4.95
CA VAL A 10 -1.63 6.31 4.30
C VAL A 10 -2.35 7.43 5.05
N PRO A 11 -3.20 8.21 4.36
CA PRO A 11 -3.91 9.30 5.03
C PRO A 11 -4.75 8.85 6.21
N GLY A 12 -4.77 9.67 7.26
CA GLY A 12 -5.53 9.37 8.47
C GLY A 12 -7.04 9.36 8.25
N TYR A 13 -7.53 10.03 7.20
CA TYR A 13 -8.96 10.04 6.86
C TYR A 13 -9.46 8.76 6.17
N TRP A 14 -8.54 7.87 5.78
CA TRP A 14 -8.94 6.59 5.18
C TRP A 14 -9.70 5.74 6.19
N THR A 15 -10.74 5.05 5.70
CA THR A 15 -11.53 4.15 6.53
C THR A 15 -10.71 2.89 6.86
N THR A 16 -11.15 2.17 7.90
CA THR A 16 -10.53 0.89 8.29
C THR A 16 -10.54 -0.08 7.11
N ASN A 17 -11.64 -0.11 6.33
CA ASN A 17 -11.74 -0.97 5.15
C ASN A 17 -10.70 -0.60 4.08
N GLN A 18 -10.51 0.70 3.82
CA GLN A 18 -9.51 1.16 2.86
C GLN A 18 -8.11 0.75 3.28
N VAL A 19 -7.78 0.91 4.56
CA VAL A 19 -6.47 0.50 5.10
C VAL A 19 -6.29 -1.00 4.97
N ASN A 20 -7.30 -1.78 5.33
CA ASN A 20 -7.23 -3.24 5.25
C ASN A 20 -7.09 -3.74 3.81
N GLU A 21 -7.80 -3.14 2.86
CA GLU A 21 -7.66 -3.50 1.44
C GLU A 21 -6.26 -3.18 0.93
N SER A 22 -5.68 -2.06 1.37
CA SER A 22 -4.29 -1.72 1.03
C SER A 22 -3.31 -2.76 1.58
N ARG A 23 -3.51 -3.21 2.82
CA ARG A 23 -2.69 -4.27 3.43
C ARG A 23 -2.80 -5.58 2.65
N LYS A 24 -3.99 -5.96 2.22
CA LYS A 24 -4.20 -7.17 1.42
C LYS A 24 -3.47 -7.09 0.08
N ALA A 25 -3.53 -5.93 -0.58
CA ALA A 25 -2.83 -5.71 -1.83
C ALA A 25 -1.33 -5.92 -1.68
N ILE A 26 -0.77 -5.37 -0.60
CA ILE A 26 0.66 -5.46 -0.32
C ILE A 26 1.05 -6.88 0.05
N HIS A 27 0.25 -7.59 0.84
CA HIS A 27 0.50 -9.00 1.19
C HIS A 27 0.47 -9.91 -0.04
N GLY A 28 -0.25 -9.54 -1.09
CA GLY A 28 -0.26 -10.26 -2.34
C GLY A 28 1.01 -10.08 -3.17
N MET A 29 1.86 -9.13 -2.83
CA MET A 29 3.12 -8.86 -3.53
C MET A 29 4.25 -9.69 -2.90
N LYS A 30 4.38 -10.96 -3.32
CA LYS A 30 5.33 -11.90 -2.74
C LYS A 30 6.76 -11.39 -2.73
N ASP A 31 7.23 -10.88 -3.86
CA ASP A 31 8.62 -10.41 -3.99
C ASP A 31 8.93 -9.30 -2.99
N LEU A 32 7.98 -8.39 -2.81
CA LEU A 32 8.14 -7.30 -1.85
C LEU A 32 8.19 -7.83 -0.41
N ASN A 33 7.31 -8.78 -0.07
CA ASN A 33 7.27 -9.38 1.27
C ASN A 33 8.51 -10.23 1.59
N GLU A 34 9.11 -10.85 0.58
CA GLU A 34 10.34 -11.62 0.76
C GLU A 34 11.55 -10.71 1.00
N ASP A 35 11.60 -9.56 0.32
CA ASP A 35 12.75 -8.66 0.36
C ASP A 35 12.67 -7.62 1.46
N TYR A 36 11.48 -7.28 1.94
CA TYR A 36 11.29 -6.19 2.91
C TYR A 36 10.35 -6.56 4.05
N HIS A 37 10.58 -5.95 5.20
CA HIS A 37 9.58 -5.86 6.26
C HIS A 37 8.66 -4.69 5.92
N ILE A 38 7.39 -4.97 5.77
CA ILE A 38 6.42 -3.96 5.35
C ILE A 38 5.58 -3.49 6.54
N ILE A 39 5.51 -2.17 6.72
CA ILE A 39 4.71 -1.53 7.76
C ILE A 39 3.74 -0.57 7.10
N VAL A 40 2.45 -0.70 7.40
CA VAL A 40 1.41 0.22 6.92
C VAL A 40 0.92 1.04 8.11
N LEU A 41 1.07 2.35 8.04
CA LEU A 41 0.69 3.29 9.10
C LEU A 41 -0.30 4.33 8.59
N GLN A 42 -1.25 4.73 9.44
CA GLN A 42 -2.07 5.89 9.16
C GLN A 42 -1.40 7.13 9.73
N ASP A 43 -1.33 8.20 8.93
CA ASP A 43 -0.68 9.45 9.32
C ASP A 43 -1.57 10.62 8.93
N ASN A 44 -2.00 11.39 9.94
CA ASN A 44 -2.91 12.53 9.72
C ASN A 44 -2.24 13.68 8.96
N GLU A 45 -0.93 13.70 8.87
CA GLU A 45 -0.17 14.73 8.18
C GLU A 45 0.00 14.47 6.69
N VAL A 46 -0.32 13.26 6.22
CA VAL A 46 -0.22 12.90 4.80
C VAL A 46 -1.56 13.03 4.11
N GLU A 47 -1.57 13.62 2.92
CA GLU A 47 -2.77 13.77 2.09
C GLU A 47 -2.93 12.63 1.09
N SER A 48 -1.82 11.99 0.72
CA SER A 48 -1.79 10.85 -0.19
C SER A 48 -0.78 9.82 0.30
N PRO A 49 -0.86 8.56 -0.13
CA PRO A 49 0.09 7.54 0.31
C PRO A 49 1.53 7.95 0.06
N ARG A 50 2.38 7.77 1.07
CA ARG A 50 3.82 8.01 0.99
C ARG A 50 4.58 6.73 1.29
N PHE A 51 5.71 6.57 0.62
CA PHE A 51 6.53 5.39 0.72
C PHE A 51 7.92 5.75 1.19
N GLU A 52 8.41 5.05 2.21
CA GLU A 52 9.74 5.23 2.77
C GLU A 52 10.45 3.89 2.82
N CYS A 53 11.74 3.87 2.47
CA CYS A 53 12.53 2.66 2.47
C CYS A 53 13.81 2.88 3.26
N TYR A 54 14.10 1.98 4.20
CA TYR A 54 15.27 2.05 5.05
C TYR A 54 16.14 0.82 4.89
N ASN A 55 17.46 1.05 4.86
CA ASN A 55 18.46 -0.02 4.76
C ASN A 55 18.31 -0.91 3.54
N SER A 56 17.76 -0.38 2.45
CA SER A 56 17.61 -1.16 1.23
C SER A 56 18.93 -1.34 0.50
N PRO A 57 19.26 -2.57 0.07
CA PRO A 57 20.43 -2.82 -0.75
C PRO A 57 20.21 -2.44 -2.22
N HIS A 58 18.98 -2.11 -2.59
CA HIS A 58 18.62 -1.78 -3.97
C HIS A 58 18.95 -0.35 -4.34
N GLU A 59 19.21 -0.11 -5.63
CA GLU A 59 19.47 1.22 -6.15
C GLU A 59 18.18 2.06 -6.11
N PRO A 60 18.31 3.42 -6.07
CA PRO A 60 17.14 4.32 -6.04
C PRO A 60 16.12 4.06 -7.16
N GLU A 61 16.58 3.69 -8.34
CA GLU A 61 15.70 3.37 -9.48
C GLU A 61 14.81 2.17 -9.19
N LYS A 62 15.37 1.16 -8.55
CA LYS A 62 14.64 -0.05 -8.16
C LYS A 62 13.60 0.27 -7.09
N ILE A 63 13.95 1.09 -6.13
CA ILE A 63 13.06 1.54 -5.06
C ILE A 63 11.88 2.32 -5.65
N GLU A 64 12.14 3.19 -6.61
CA GLU A 64 11.10 3.96 -7.30
C GLU A 64 10.15 3.05 -8.06
N GLU A 65 10.66 2.03 -8.74
CA GLU A 65 9.84 1.04 -9.43
C GLU A 65 8.94 0.28 -8.47
N ILE A 66 9.47 -0.18 -7.35
CA ILE A 66 8.72 -0.87 -6.30
C ILE A 66 7.62 0.04 -5.75
N THR A 67 7.94 1.30 -5.51
CA THR A 67 6.99 2.31 -5.02
C THR A 67 5.82 2.49 -5.99
N LYS A 68 6.09 2.61 -7.28
CA LYS A 68 5.06 2.75 -8.31
C LYS A 68 4.16 1.53 -8.38
N LEU A 69 4.73 0.32 -8.35
CA LEU A 69 3.96 -0.92 -8.40
C LEU A 69 3.06 -1.05 -7.17
N THR A 70 3.57 -0.69 -6.00
CA THR A 70 2.80 -0.72 -4.75
C THR A 70 1.63 0.27 -4.81
N GLU A 71 1.87 1.48 -5.29
CA GLU A 71 0.85 2.50 -5.45
C GLU A 71 -0.27 2.04 -6.38
N ILE A 72 0.09 1.45 -7.53
CA ILE A 72 -0.88 0.91 -8.49
C ILE A 72 -1.73 -0.18 -7.84
N SER A 73 -1.11 -1.09 -7.10
CA SER A 73 -1.81 -2.17 -6.42
C SER A 73 -2.81 -1.67 -5.37
N ILE A 74 -2.42 -0.66 -4.60
CA ILE A 74 -3.30 -0.02 -3.61
C ILE A 74 -4.49 0.64 -4.31
N GLN A 75 -4.25 1.40 -5.35
CA GLN A 75 -5.30 2.10 -6.09
C GLN A 75 -6.29 1.12 -6.73
N ARG A 76 -5.82 -0.01 -7.25
CA ARG A 76 -6.70 -1.06 -7.80
C ARG A 76 -7.63 -1.63 -6.75
N CYS A 77 -7.11 -1.92 -5.57
CA CYS A 77 -7.92 -2.44 -4.47
C CYS A 77 -8.97 -1.44 -4.00
N LEU A 78 -8.61 -0.18 -3.87
CA LEU A 78 -9.55 0.88 -3.49
C LEU A 78 -10.65 1.06 -4.53
N ARG A 79 -10.29 1.00 -5.81
CA ARG A 79 -11.25 1.10 -6.92
C ARG A 79 -12.23 -0.07 -6.91
N ASN A 80 -11.74 -1.29 -6.69
CA ASN A 80 -12.59 -2.47 -6.59
C ASN A 80 -13.58 -2.38 -5.42
N GLU A 81 -13.15 -1.82 -4.30
CA GLU A 81 -14.02 -1.58 -3.15
C GLU A 81 -15.15 -0.62 -3.51
N GLU A 82 -14.84 0.49 -4.18
CA GLU A 82 -15.84 1.45 -4.64
C GLU A 82 -16.84 0.82 -5.61
N GLU A 83 -16.37 0.05 -6.59
CA GLU A 83 -17.22 -0.64 -7.54
C GLU A 83 -18.17 -1.62 -6.85
N ASN A 84 -17.67 -2.37 -5.88
CA ASN A 84 -18.49 -3.31 -5.11
C ASN A 84 -19.55 -2.58 -4.29
N ARG A 85 -19.20 -1.44 -3.72
CA ARG A 85 -20.14 -0.61 -2.96
C ARG A 85 -21.26 -0.08 -3.85
N ILE A 86 -20.94 0.38 -5.05
CA ILE A 86 -21.92 0.86 -6.04
C ILE A 86 -22.85 -0.27 -6.45
N LYS A 87 -22.32 -1.48 -6.70
CA LYS A 87 -23.12 -2.65 -7.06
C LYS A 87 -24.09 -3.04 -5.94
N GLU A 88 -23.65 -2.97 -4.69
CA GLU A 88 -24.52 -3.25 -3.55
C GLU A 88 -25.68 -2.25 -3.47
N LEU A 89 -25.40 -0.96 -3.71
CA LEU A 89 -26.42 0.07 -3.73
C LEU A 89 -27.40 -0.11 -4.89
N GLU A 90 -26.93 -0.52 -6.06
CA GLU A 90 -27.80 -0.77 -7.24
C GLU A 90 -28.71 -1.97 -7.06
N ASN A 91 -28.31 -2.93 -6.25
CA ASN A 91 -29.10 -4.16 -6.01
C ASN A 91 -30.13 -4.01 -4.89
N GLU A 92 -30.14 -2.90 -4.22
CA GLU A 92 -31.20 -2.55 -3.28
C GLU A 92 -32.38 -1.90 -4.01
#